data_2621cfbb00c23029f6c17baaacc5473a
#
_entry.id   2621cfbb00c23029f6c17baaacc5473a
#
_cell.length_a   1.000
_cell.length_b   1.000
_cell.length_c   1.000
_cell.angle_alpha   90.00
_cell.angle_beta   90.00
_cell.angle_gamma   90.00
#
_symmetry.space_group_name_H-M   'P 1'
#
loop_
_entity.id
_entity.type
_entity.pdbx_description
1 polymer ?
#
loop_
_entity_poly.entity_id
_entity_poly.type
_entity_poly.pdbx_seq_one_letter_code
_entity_poly.pdbx_strand_id
1 'polypeptide(L)'
;MWNKVRRWTPKIALAAAAVFLLVRLIIAAAIWVQHDWAAIRFPYPLDYGEGPILDQAARLARLQNIYPRDLVKPPYRIANYPPLYPLLQAPFVWAFGPALWYGRVLSALGILAAALFCALILHLLTGDWLAGAAGGLLLLAYPYVVHWSTFVRVDSLALGLSMAGLYVIVRWPEQRAGLWGGAVLLAAAAYTRQSYALAAPLAAFVWLLHERPHRRAFALAGIVGGIGLLVFVLLVLVTHGGFYLHVVAANVNRFQWTTVQHYAEEMWDHIPYLLIGSGLYVLLGAWLRRCTWWLIAPYLIGSIASAITVGKVGSSVNYMFEFSAALSLAAGALIAWPGARRWWLRVPLVAFLALQAGSMASWTCDDYLGRNVWKIERRDDIARMAKIVAAADGPVLADEFMGLIPEVGKPLYYQPFEFKQLAEAGLWSQWPFIDQIERQAFPVILLYDPPGWDSQGERWTNEMRAAMARHYQPVARLAETIVLRPRGQ
;
A
#
# COMPACT_ATOMS: atom_id res chain seq x y z
N MET A 1 -27.07 -47.82 -14.04
CA MET A 1 -26.62 -46.60 -14.71
C MET A 1 -27.00 -45.35 -13.94
N TRP A 2 -28.22 -45.16 -13.46
CA TRP A 2 -28.72 -44.01 -12.69
C TRP A 2 -27.95 -43.73 -11.38
N ASN A 3 -27.55 -44.75 -10.61
CA ASN A 3 -26.78 -44.55 -9.36
C ASN A 3 -25.31 -44.08 -9.59
N LYS A 4 -24.73 -44.38 -10.74
CA LYS A 4 -23.41 -43.85 -11.13
C LYS A 4 -23.53 -42.39 -11.54
N VAL A 5 -24.51 -42.03 -12.35
CA VAL A 5 -24.77 -40.63 -12.78
C VAL A 5 -24.98 -39.73 -11.55
N ARG A 6 -25.82 -40.14 -10.62
CA ARG A 6 -26.14 -39.41 -9.38
C ARG A 6 -24.93 -39.21 -8.46
N ARG A 7 -23.90 -40.05 -8.56
CA ARG A 7 -22.64 -39.90 -7.80
C ARG A 7 -21.63 -38.95 -8.46
N TRP A 8 -21.68 -38.80 -9.79
CA TRP A 8 -20.72 -37.97 -10.54
C TRP A 8 -21.18 -36.51 -10.72
N THR A 9 -22.49 -36.26 -10.79
CA THR A 9 -23.08 -34.93 -11.00
C THR A 9 -22.55 -33.88 -10.01
N PRO A 10 -22.45 -34.15 -8.68
CA PRO A 10 -21.92 -33.17 -7.73
C PRO A 10 -20.44 -32.83 -7.96
N LYS A 11 -19.64 -33.85 -8.31
CA LYS A 11 -18.19 -33.66 -8.55
C LYS A 11 -17.93 -32.87 -9.82
N ILE A 12 -18.72 -33.13 -10.87
CA ILE A 12 -18.62 -32.44 -12.15
C ILE A 12 -19.06 -30.98 -11.97
N ALA A 13 -20.16 -30.71 -11.27
CA ALA A 13 -20.63 -29.35 -11.02
C ALA A 13 -19.63 -28.55 -10.21
N LEU A 14 -19.03 -29.12 -9.15
CA LEU A 14 -18.02 -28.43 -8.36
C LEU A 14 -16.72 -28.21 -9.16
N ALA A 15 -16.28 -29.20 -9.95
CA ALA A 15 -15.11 -29.06 -10.80
C ALA A 15 -15.30 -27.95 -11.85
N ALA A 16 -16.48 -27.91 -12.50
CA ALA A 16 -16.79 -26.86 -13.47
C ALA A 16 -16.80 -25.46 -12.83
N ALA A 17 -17.45 -25.30 -11.67
CA ALA A 17 -17.44 -24.05 -10.93
C ALA A 17 -16.03 -23.65 -10.48
N ALA A 18 -15.22 -24.60 -10.01
CA ALA A 18 -13.84 -24.35 -9.58
C ALA A 18 -12.95 -23.95 -10.77
N VAL A 19 -13.07 -24.61 -11.91
CA VAL A 19 -12.35 -24.23 -13.15
C VAL A 19 -12.76 -22.82 -13.58
N PHE A 20 -14.06 -22.53 -13.59
CA PHE A 20 -14.55 -21.20 -13.95
C PHE A 20 -13.97 -20.11 -13.02
N LEU A 21 -13.99 -20.34 -11.69
CA LEU A 21 -13.38 -19.42 -10.71
C LEU A 21 -11.88 -19.24 -10.97
N LEU A 22 -11.13 -20.34 -11.07
CA LEU A 22 -9.68 -20.26 -11.26
C LEU A 22 -9.31 -19.57 -12.57
N VAL A 23 -10.03 -19.81 -13.65
CA VAL A 23 -9.81 -19.09 -14.92
C VAL A 23 -9.99 -17.59 -14.75
N ARG A 24 -11.07 -17.15 -14.07
CA ARG A 24 -11.30 -15.73 -13.79
C ARG A 24 -10.18 -15.10 -12.95
N LEU A 25 -9.77 -15.78 -11.91
CA LEU A 25 -8.70 -15.31 -11.01
C LEU A 25 -7.33 -15.32 -11.69
N ILE A 26 -7.03 -16.29 -12.53
CA ILE A 26 -5.78 -16.34 -13.33
C ILE A 26 -5.74 -15.19 -14.34
N ILE A 27 -6.87 -14.87 -14.99
CA ILE A 27 -6.96 -13.71 -15.89
C ILE A 27 -6.68 -12.43 -15.11
N ALA A 28 -7.28 -12.24 -13.93
CA ALA A 28 -7.03 -11.07 -13.10
C ALA A 28 -5.55 -11.00 -12.63
N ALA A 29 -4.98 -12.12 -12.23
CA ALA A 29 -3.55 -12.19 -11.88
C ALA A 29 -2.64 -11.90 -13.09
N ALA A 30 -3.02 -12.31 -14.30
CA ALA A 30 -2.28 -11.98 -15.52
C ALA A 30 -2.34 -10.48 -15.84
N ILE A 31 -3.48 -9.82 -15.62
CA ILE A 31 -3.61 -8.35 -15.74
C ILE A 31 -2.64 -7.68 -14.75
N TRP A 32 -2.63 -8.13 -13.49
CA TRP A 32 -1.70 -7.63 -12.47
C TRP A 32 -0.24 -7.80 -12.91
N VAL A 33 0.17 -9.00 -13.38
CA VAL A 33 1.54 -9.26 -13.85
C VAL A 33 1.93 -8.34 -14.99
N GLN A 34 1.06 -8.15 -15.98
CA GLN A 34 1.33 -7.27 -17.12
C GLN A 34 1.51 -5.82 -16.69
N HIS A 35 0.63 -5.35 -15.80
CA HIS A 35 0.67 -3.98 -15.29
C HIS A 35 1.93 -3.72 -14.46
N ASP A 36 2.26 -4.63 -13.54
CA ASP A 36 3.46 -4.55 -12.69
C ASP A 36 4.75 -4.60 -13.53
N TRP A 37 4.79 -5.49 -14.52
CA TRP A 37 5.93 -5.60 -15.42
C TRP A 37 6.16 -4.32 -16.23
N ALA A 38 5.10 -3.72 -16.76
CA ALA A 38 5.18 -2.44 -17.45
C ALA A 38 5.69 -1.32 -16.53
N ALA A 39 5.19 -1.27 -15.28
CA ALA A 39 5.62 -0.30 -14.28
C ALA A 39 7.10 -0.49 -13.87
N ILE A 40 7.55 -1.72 -13.63
CA ILE A 40 8.95 -2.02 -13.27
C ILE A 40 9.91 -1.56 -14.38
N ARG A 41 9.52 -1.73 -15.65
CA ARG A 41 10.32 -1.32 -16.81
C ARG A 41 10.26 0.17 -17.13
N PHE A 42 9.29 0.88 -16.57
CA PHE A 42 9.15 2.31 -16.79
C PHE A 42 10.13 3.07 -15.88
N PRO A 43 11.09 3.84 -16.42
CA PRO A 43 12.16 4.41 -15.63
C PRO A 43 11.73 5.61 -14.78
N TYR A 44 10.59 6.26 -15.08
CA TYR A 44 10.18 7.52 -14.47
C TYR A 44 9.11 7.33 -13.40
N PRO A 45 8.84 8.36 -12.53
CA PRO A 45 7.81 8.27 -11.51
C PRO A 45 6.42 8.02 -12.08
N LEU A 46 5.70 7.07 -11.46
CA LEU A 46 4.28 6.79 -11.69
C LEU A 46 3.39 7.42 -10.61
N ASP A 47 3.96 7.71 -9.45
CA ASP A 47 3.29 8.33 -8.32
C ASP A 47 4.21 9.35 -7.63
N TYR A 48 3.64 10.46 -7.15
CA TYR A 48 4.42 11.53 -6.51
C TYR A 48 5.23 11.06 -5.31
N GLY A 49 4.71 10.10 -4.56
CA GLY A 49 5.37 9.60 -3.36
C GLY A 49 6.52 8.64 -3.60
N GLU A 50 6.78 8.19 -4.83
CA GLU A 50 7.96 7.40 -5.15
C GLU A 50 9.25 8.22 -4.97
N GLY A 51 9.18 9.53 -5.26
CA GLY A 51 10.33 10.45 -5.12
C GLY A 51 10.87 10.59 -3.70
N PRO A 52 10.04 10.90 -2.71
CA PRO A 52 10.45 10.97 -1.31
C PRO A 52 11.07 9.66 -0.80
N ILE A 53 10.53 8.51 -1.18
CA ILE A 53 11.05 7.19 -0.77
C ILE A 53 12.42 6.93 -1.41
N LEU A 54 12.59 7.27 -2.70
CA LEU A 54 13.87 7.14 -3.39
C LEU A 54 14.93 8.10 -2.80
N ASP A 55 14.58 9.36 -2.44
CA ASP A 55 15.46 10.28 -1.73
C ASP A 55 15.88 9.72 -0.37
N GLN A 56 14.95 9.15 0.39
CA GLN A 56 15.25 8.49 1.66
C GLN A 56 16.22 7.33 1.48
N ALA A 57 16.00 6.46 0.49
CA ALA A 57 16.90 5.34 0.19
C ALA A 57 18.31 5.84 -0.24
N ALA A 58 18.37 6.90 -1.05
CA ALA A 58 19.63 7.52 -1.48
C ALA A 58 20.40 8.14 -0.31
N ARG A 59 19.72 8.73 0.65
CA ARG A 59 20.33 9.27 1.87
C ARG A 59 20.82 8.15 2.79
N LEU A 60 20.05 7.09 2.99
CA LEU A 60 20.46 5.92 3.77
C LEU A 60 21.66 5.21 3.13
N ALA A 61 21.74 5.13 1.80
CA ALA A 61 22.90 4.59 1.08
C ALA A 61 24.18 5.38 1.34
N ARG A 62 24.05 6.65 1.73
CA ARG A 62 25.16 7.54 2.13
C ARG A 62 25.30 7.65 3.66
N LEU A 63 24.64 6.79 4.44
CA LEU A 63 24.60 6.78 5.90
C LEU A 63 24.09 8.11 6.51
N GLN A 64 23.24 8.83 5.79
CA GLN A 64 22.63 10.08 6.24
C GLN A 64 21.34 9.84 6.99
N ASN A 65 21.11 10.62 8.06
CA ASN A 65 19.85 10.59 8.80
C ASN A 65 18.69 11.09 7.93
N ILE A 66 17.64 10.26 7.77
CA ILE A 66 16.43 10.62 7.02
C ILE A 66 15.40 11.35 7.88
N TYR A 67 15.58 11.43 9.18
CA TYR A 67 14.72 12.09 10.17
C TYR A 67 15.42 13.29 10.83
N PRO A 68 15.68 14.38 10.10
CA PRO A 68 16.28 15.56 10.70
C PRO A 68 15.30 16.19 11.71
N ARG A 69 15.80 16.66 12.85
CA ARG A 69 14.94 17.31 13.85
C ARG A 69 14.50 18.71 13.43
N ASP A 70 15.31 19.41 12.65
CA ASP A 70 15.05 20.76 12.20
C ASP A 70 14.29 20.73 10.85
N LEU A 71 13.03 21.14 10.88
CA LEU A 71 12.18 21.32 9.69
C LEU A 71 12.06 22.79 9.25
N VAL A 72 12.68 23.72 10.01
CA VAL A 72 12.60 25.17 9.73
C VAL A 72 13.59 25.56 8.63
N LYS A 73 14.72 24.86 8.56
CA LYS A 73 15.77 25.11 7.57
C LYS A 73 15.67 24.18 6.37
N PRO A 74 16.03 24.63 5.16
CA PRO A 74 16.06 23.74 4.00
C PRO A 74 17.15 22.65 4.16
N PRO A 75 16.99 21.51 3.50
CA PRO A 75 15.87 21.15 2.63
C PRO A 75 14.63 20.71 3.43
N TYR A 76 13.47 21.10 2.93
CA TYR A 76 12.16 20.85 3.56
C TYR A 76 11.64 19.48 3.20
N ARG A 77 11.98 18.46 4.00
CA ARG A 77 11.70 17.04 3.73
C ARG A 77 11.18 16.35 4.98
N ILE A 78 10.20 15.48 4.78
CA ILE A 78 9.60 14.63 5.82
C ILE A 78 9.66 13.16 5.40
N ALA A 79 9.98 12.28 6.34
CA ALA A 79 9.85 10.83 6.18
C ALA A 79 8.66 10.34 7.03
N ASN A 80 7.47 10.27 6.43
CA ASN A 80 6.21 9.94 7.12
C ASN A 80 6.10 8.48 7.57
N TYR A 81 7.00 7.62 7.10
CA TYR A 81 6.98 6.18 7.36
C TYR A 81 8.22 5.73 8.14
N PRO A 82 8.13 4.62 8.88
CA PRO A 82 9.29 3.96 9.46
C PRO A 82 10.30 3.51 8.39
N PRO A 83 11.57 3.26 8.78
CA PRO A 83 12.67 3.24 7.83
C PRO A 83 12.87 1.93 7.06
N LEU A 84 12.15 0.84 7.37
CA LEU A 84 12.50 -0.50 6.86
C LEU A 84 12.46 -0.56 5.32
N TYR A 85 11.44 0.03 4.70
CA TYR A 85 11.31 -0.03 3.24
C TYR A 85 12.42 0.73 2.50
N PRO A 86 12.71 2.01 2.78
CA PRO A 86 13.84 2.69 2.15
C PRO A 86 15.20 2.11 2.57
N LEU A 87 15.32 1.52 3.78
CA LEU A 87 16.54 0.83 4.21
C LEU A 87 16.83 -0.40 3.35
N LEU A 88 15.81 -1.19 2.97
CA LEU A 88 15.97 -2.33 2.07
C LEU A 88 16.33 -1.93 0.64
N GLN A 89 16.01 -0.70 0.22
CA GLN A 89 16.42 -0.17 -1.08
C GLN A 89 17.85 0.41 -1.07
N ALA A 90 18.33 0.90 0.07
CA ALA A 90 19.61 1.57 0.17
C ALA A 90 20.81 0.80 -0.41
N PRO A 91 20.96 -0.53 -0.24
CA PRO A 91 22.04 -1.30 -0.88
C PRO A 91 21.99 -1.26 -2.41
N PHE A 92 20.78 -1.25 -2.99
CA PHE A 92 20.60 -1.17 -4.45
C PHE A 92 20.95 0.24 -4.96
N VAL A 93 20.55 1.28 -4.24
CA VAL A 93 20.96 2.66 -4.57
C VAL A 93 22.48 2.81 -4.48
N TRP A 94 23.10 2.22 -3.48
CA TRP A 94 24.55 2.24 -3.35
C TRP A 94 25.25 1.54 -4.51
N ALA A 95 24.73 0.39 -4.95
CA ALA A 95 25.34 -0.43 -6.00
C ALA A 95 25.06 0.06 -7.42
N PHE A 96 23.84 0.56 -7.68
CA PHE A 96 23.33 0.84 -9.03
C PHE A 96 22.94 2.30 -9.26
N GLY A 97 23.08 3.16 -8.24
CA GLY A 97 22.56 4.52 -8.28
C GLY A 97 21.05 4.61 -8.01
N PRO A 98 20.49 5.82 -7.94
CA PRO A 98 19.07 6.02 -7.69
C PRO A 98 18.25 5.60 -8.91
N ALA A 99 17.29 4.68 -8.70
CA ALA A 99 16.33 4.23 -9.70
C ALA A 99 15.06 3.67 -9.03
N LEU A 100 13.94 3.63 -9.73
CA LEU A 100 12.66 3.21 -9.18
C LEU A 100 12.40 1.70 -9.29
N TRP A 101 13.05 1.02 -10.25
CA TRP A 101 12.73 -0.37 -10.58
C TRP A 101 12.91 -1.35 -9.42
N TYR A 102 13.95 -1.20 -8.59
CA TYR A 102 14.17 -2.13 -7.47
C TYR A 102 13.17 -1.91 -6.31
N GLY A 103 12.72 -0.68 -6.10
CA GLY A 103 11.63 -0.42 -5.17
C GLY A 103 10.32 -1.03 -5.64
N ARG A 104 10.01 -0.95 -6.95
CA ARG A 104 8.83 -1.59 -7.54
C ARG A 104 8.91 -3.10 -7.47
N VAL A 105 10.09 -3.69 -7.71
CA VAL A 105 10.31 -5.14 -7.51
C VAL A 105 10.09 -5.53 -6.04
N LEU A 106 10.57 -4.73 -5.09
CA LEU A 106 10.35 -4.98 -3.66
C LEU A 106 8.85 -4.93 -3.30
N SER A 107 8.10 -3.99 -3.88
CA SER A 107 6.65 -3.91 -3.72
C SER A 107 5.94 -5.11 -4.34
N ALA A 108 6.28 -5.50 -5.57
CA ALA A 108 5.74 -6.67 -6.25
C ALA A 108 5.99 -7.97 -5.46
N LEU A 109 7.20 -8.17 -4.94
CA LEU A 109 7.52 -9.30 -4.08
C LEU A 109 6.73 -9.27 -2.78
N GLY A 110 6.48 -8.09 -2.21
CA GLY A 110 5.65 -7.91 -1.03
C GLY A 110 4.21 -8.39 -1.24
N ILE A 111 3.56 -7.98 -2.34
CA ILE A 111 2.19 -8.39 -2.62
C ILE A 111 2.08 -9.87 -3.03
N LEU A 112 3.06 -10.40 -3.76
CA LEU A 112 3.12 -11.83 -4.07
C LEU A 112 3.28 -12.66 -2.80
N ALA A 113 4.12 -12.22 -1.85
CA ALA A 113 4.24 -12.86 -0.54
C ALA A 113 2.90 -12.79 0.22
N ALA A 114 2.21 -11.66 0.21
CA ALA A 114 0.90 -11.53 0.84
C ALA A 114 -0.12 -12.52 0.25
N ALA A 115 -0.19 -12.63 -1.08
CA ALA A 115 -1.08 -13.57 -1.77
C ALA A 115 -0.74 -15.02 -1.44
N LEU A 116 0.55 -15.36 -1.46
CA LEU A 116 1.03 -16.71 -1.11
C LEU A 116 0.67 -17.06 0.34
N PHE A 117 0.96 -16.19 1.30
CA PHE A 117 0.68 -16.47 2.70
C PHE A 117 -0.83 -16.47 3.01
N CYS A 118 -1.63 -15.65 2.32
CA CYS A 118 -3.08 -15.74 2.36
C CYS A 118 -3.56 -17.14 1.91
N ALA A 119 -3.05 -17.66 0.79
CA ALA A 119 -3.35 -18.99 0.29
C ALA A 119 -2.93 -20.09 1.29
N LEU A 120 -1.73 -20.00 1.84
CA LEU A 120 -1.19 -20.97 2.79
C LEU A 120 -1.92 -20.97 4.14
N ILE A 121 -2.32 -19.79 4.65
CA ILE A 121 -3.15 -19.67 5.86
C ILE A 121 -4.50 -20.37 5.65
N LEU A 122 -5.17 -20.10 4.53
CA LEU A 122 -6.45 -20.72 4.21
C LEU A 122 -6.32 -22.23 4.08
N HIS A 123 -5.31 -22.71 3.32
CA HIS A 123 -5.07 -24.16 3.21
C HIS A 123 -4.79 -24.80 4.56
N LEU A 124 -3.94 -24.19 5.38
CA LEU A 124 -3.59 -24.70 6.71
C LEU A 124 -4.81 -24.81 7.64
N LEU A 125 -5.70 -23.81 7.62
CA LEU A 125 -6.85 -23.74 8.49
C LEU A 125 -8.05 -24.57 8.00
N THR A 126 -8.18 -24.79 6.69
CA THR A 126 -9.37 -25.45 6.08
C THR A 126 -9.07 -26.85 5.52
N GLY A 127 -7.80 -27.17 5.25
CA GLY A 127 -7.39 -28.36 4.49
C GLY A 127 -7.77 -28.32 3.01
N ASP A 128 -8.21 -27.16 2.50
CA ASP A 128 -8.82 -27.03 1.16
C ASP A 128 -7.90 -26.20 0.24
N TRP A 129 -7.35 -26.84 -0.79
CA TRP A 129 -6.48 -26.18 -1.77
C TRP A 129 -7.23 -25.18 -2.67
N LEU A 130 -8.51 -25.45 -3.00
CA LEU A 130 -9.31 -24.51 -3.79
C LEU A 130 -9.55 -23.22 -3.00
N ALA A 131 -9.86 -23.33 -1.71
CA ALA A 131 -10.02 -22.17 -0.84
C ALA A 131 -8.72 -21.36 -0.72
N GLY A 132 -7.59 -22.07 -0.58
CA GLY A 132 -6.27 -21.44 -0.54
C GLY A 132 -5.96 -20.68 -1.83
N ALA A 133 -6.02 -21.37 -2.96
CA ALA A 133 -5.75 -20.79 -4.28
C ALA A 133 -6.70 -19.61 -4.59
N ALA A 134 -7.99 -19.78 -4.30
CA ALA A 134 -8.98 -18.72 -4.53
C ALA A 134 -8.68 -17.47 -3.68
N GLY A 135 -8.41 -17.62 -2.37
CA GLY A 135 -8.13 -16.49 -1.51
C GLY A 135 -6.83 -15.77 -1.88
N GLY A 136 -5.75 -16.51 -2.18
CA GLY A 136 -4.49 -15.90 -2.60
C GLY A 136 -4.60 -15.16 -3.93
N LEU A 137 -5.20 -15.78 -4.95
CA LEU A 137 -5.39 -15.15 -6.26
C LEU A 137 -6.39 -14.00 -6.22
N LEU A 138 -7.42 -14.09 -5.37
CA LEU A 138 -8.39 -13.02 -5.19
C LEU A 138 -7.73 -11.73 -4.70
N LEU A 139 -6.71 -11.81 -3.84
CA LEU A 139 -5.96 -10.64 -3.39
C LEU A 139 -5.31 -9.89 -4.56
N LEU A 140 -4.77 -10.62 -5.56
CA LEU A 140 -4.20 -10.02 -6.76
C LEU A 140 -5.26 -9.47 -7.74
N ALA A 141 -6.52 -9.85 -7.57
CA ALA A 141 -7.61 -9.40 -8.43
C ALA A 141 -8.21 -8.05 -7.99
N TYR A 142 -7.89 -7.56 -6.79
CA TYR A 142 -8.43 -6.25 -6.34
C TYR A 142 -7.85 -5.11 -7.17
N PRO A 143 -8.70 -4.22 -7.74
CA PRO A 143 -8.24 -3.06 -8.51
C PRO A 143 -7.29 -2.17 -7.73
N TYR A 144 -7.53 -1.99 -6.44
CA TYR A 144 -6.67 -1.24 -5.53
C TYR A 144 -5.26 -1.83 -5.45
N VAL A 145 -5.16 -3.17 -5.40
CA VAL A 145 -3.89 -3.88 -5.39
C VAL A 145 -3.21 -3.76 -6.74
N VAL A 146 -3.93 -3.99 -7.85
CA VAL A 146 -3.38 -3.86 -9.21
C VAL A 146 -2.80 -2.46 -9.42
N HIS A 147 -3.53 -1.41 -9.04
CA HIS A 147 -3.10 -0.04 -9.24
C HIS A 147 -1.89 0.36 -8.39
N TRP A 148 -1.92 0.02 -7.07
CA TRP A 148 -0.98 0.60 -6.12
C TRP A 148 0.25 -0.25 -5.84
N SER A 149 0.16 -1.58 -5.99
CA SER A 149 1.28 -2.48 -5.71
C SER A 149 2.48 -2.30 -6.64
N THR A 150 2.27 -1.59 -7.74
CA THR A 150 3.32 -1.27 -8.72
C THR A 150 4.27 -0.16 -8.28
N PHE A 151 3.90 0.65 -7.28
CA PHE A 151 4.67 1.82 -6.90
C PHE A 151 5.78 1.52 -5.90
N VAL A 152 6.78 2.41 -5.84
CA VAL A 152 7.78 2.45 -4.77
C VAL A 152 7.10 2.95 -3.50
N ARG A 153 6.30 2.08 -2.86
CA ARG A 153 5.49 2.40 -1.69
C ARG A 153 5.59 1.29 -0.65
N VAL A 154 5.48 1.69 0.60
CA VAL A 154 5.68 0.83 1.79
C VAL A 154 4.62 -0.27 1.97
N ASP A 155 3.46 -0.12 1.36
CA ASP A 155 2.23 -0.86 1.67
C ASP A 155 2.32 -2.35 1.34
N SER A 156 2.79 -2.67 0.13
CA SER A 156 2.86 -4.05 -0.37
C SER A 156 3.81 -4.91 0.45
N LEU A 157 4.98 -4.37 0.81
CA LEU A 157 5.94 -5.07 1.67
C LEU A 157 5.38 -5.25 3.08
N ALA A 158 4.73 -4.23 3.64
CA ALA A 158 4.13 -4.30 4.96
C ALA A 158 3.05 -5.39 5.02
N LEU A 159 2.18 -5.50 4.00
CA LEU A 159 1.18 -6.55 3.90
C LEU A 159 1.84 -7.93 3.78
N GLY A 160 2.87 -8.08 2.94
CA GLY A 160 3.61 -9.33 2.79
C GLY A 160 4.21 -9.82 4.10
N LEU A 161 4.88 -8.95 4.85
CA LEU A 161 5.45 -9.25 6.16
C LEU A 161 4.37 -9.57 7.21
N SER A 162 3.26 -8.86 7.18
CA SER A 162 2.10 -9.06 8.05
C SER A 162 1.48 -10.44 7.84
N MET A 163 1.22 -10.83 6.59
CA MET A 163 0.68 -12.15 6.24
C MET A 163 1.68 -13.27 6.53
N ALA A 164 2.98 -13.05 6.28
CA ALA A 164 4.02 -14.00 6.65
C ALA A 164 4.07 -14.24 8.16
N GLY A 165 3.98 -13.17 8.95
CA GLY A 165 3.94 -13.26 10.41
C GLY A 165 2.75 -14.06 10.92
N LEU A 166 1.54 -13.80 10.39
CA LEU A 166 0.34 -14.59 10.68
C LEU A 166 0.52 -16.06 10.33
N TYR A 167 1.03 -16.36 9.13
CA TYR A 167 1.28 -17.73 8.70
C TYR A 167 2.24 -18.46 9.64
N VAL A 168 3.36 -17.84 9.99
CA VAL A 168 4.38 -18.45 10.88
C VAL A 168 3.78 -18.78 12.24
N ILE A 169 2.98 -17.89 12.82
CA ILE A 169 2.32 -18.11 14.12
C ILE A 169 1.32 -19.26 14.02
N VAL A 170 0.47 -19.28 12.99
CA VAL A 170 -0.55 -20.32 12.81
C VAL A 170 0.07 -21.67 12.49
N ARG A 171 1.19 -21.71 11.74
CA ARG A 171 1.86 -22.94 11.32
C ARG A 171 2.65 -23.60 12.45
N TRP A 172 3.28 -22.81 13.31
CA TRP A 172 4.14 -23.30 14.38
C TRP A 172 3.78 -22.71 15.75
N PRO A 173 2.53 -22.86 16.20
CA PRO A 173 2.02 -22.18 17.40
C PRO A 173 2.66 -22.69 18.68
N GLU A 174 3.16 -23.95 18.71
CA GLU A 174 3.81 -24.57 19.87
C GLU A 174 5.32 -24.30 19.94
N GLN A 175 5.94 -23.90 18.84
CA GLN A 175 7.37 -23.69 18.78
C GLN A 175 7.73 -22.27 19.22
N ARG A 176 8.77 -22.13 20.06
CA ARG A 176 9.30 -20.81 20.45
C ARG A 176 9.78 -20.03 19.23
N ALA A 177 10.50 -20.73 18.31
CA ALA A 177 10.98 -20.12 17.06
C ALA A 177 9.83 -19.58 16.19
N GLY A 178 8.69 -20.29 16.13
CA GLY A 178 7.49 -19.81 15.42
C GLY A 178 6.92 -18.53 16.05
N LEU A 179 6.84 -18.47 17.38
CA LEU A 179 6.36 -17.30 18.09
C LEU A 179 7.28 -16.08 17.88
N TRP A 180 8.60 -16.25 18.04
CA TRP A 180 9.58 -15.18 17.81
C TRP A 180 9.65 -14.75 16.34
N GLY A 181 9.71 -15.73 15.40
CA GLY A 181 9.74 -15.43 13.97
C GLY A 181 8.51 -14.67 13.51
N GLY A 182 7.31 -15.10 13.94
CA GLY A 182 6.07 -14.38 13.67
C GLY A 182 6.05 -12.98 14.28
N ALA A 183 6.49 -12.83 15.53
CA ALA A 183 6.56 -11.54 16.20
C ALA A 183 7.51 -10.55 15.50
N VAL A 184 8.69 -11.03 15.08
CA VAL A 184 9.67 -10.22 14.31
C VAL A 184 9.07 -9.77 12.98
N LEU A 185 8.37 -10.66 12.25
CA LEU A 185 7.71 -10.31 10.99
C LEU A 185 6.58 -9.28 11.18
N LEU A 186 5.77 -9.43 12.24
CA LEU A 186 4.72 -8.46 12.57
C LEU A 186 5.31 -7.10 12.97
N ALA A 187 6.38 -7.09 13.76
CA ALA A 187 7.09 -5.86 14.09
C ALA A 187 7.73 -5.22 12.84
N ALA A 188 8.34 -6.02 11.95
CA ALA A 188 8.89 -5.55 10.68
C ALA A 188 7.81 -4.94 9.78
N ALA A 189 6.60 -5.52 9.73
CA ALA A 189 5.46 -4.93 9.03
C ALA A 189 5.12 -3.54 9.58
N ALA A 190 5.04 -3.38 10.91
CA ALA A 190 4.80 -2.10 11.56
C ALA A 190 5.92 -1.09 11.32
N TYR A 191 7.19 -1.54 11.24
CA TYR A 191 8.35 -0.70 10.89
C TYR A 191 8.56 -0.50 9.39
N THR A 192 7.73 -1.13 8.56
CA THR A 192 7.55 -0.78 7.15
C THR A 192 6.46 0.29 7.01
N ARG A 193 5.31 0.08 7.67
CA ARG A 193 4.20 1.04 7.74
C ARG A 193 3.47 0.90 9.07
N GLN A 194 3.38 1.99 9.83
CA GLN A 194 2.86 2.00 11.21
C GLN A 194 1.42 1.49 11.36
N SER A 195 0.55 1.63 10.34
CA SER A 195 -0.83 1.13 10.39
C SER A 195 -0.92 -0.39 10.52
N TYR A 196 0.10 -1.14 10.09
CA TYR A 196 0.16 -2.60 10.19
C TYR A 196 0.46 -3.13 11.62
N ALA A 197 0.55 -2.24 12.59
CA ALA A 197 0.68 -2.62 14.00
C ALA A 197 -0.63 -3.14 14.63
N LEU A 198 -1.77 -3.12 13.91
CA LEU A 198 -3.09 -3.42 14.50
C LEU A 198 -3.68 -4.75 14.04
N ALA A 199 -4.03 -4.90 12.75
CA ALA A 199 -4.92 -5.98 12.30
C ALA A 199 -4.33 -7.38 12.50
N ALA A 200 -3.13 -7.63 12.00
CA ALA A 200 -2.50 -8.93 12.10
C ALA A 200 -2.04 -9.28 13.52
N PRO A 201 -1.43 -8.38 14.31
CA PRO A 201 -1.15 -8.66 15.72
C PRO A 201 -2.40 -8.99 16.53
N LEU A 202 -3.52 -8.27 16.34
CA LEU A 202 -4.80 -8.53 16.98
C LEU A 202 -5.32 -9.93 16.60
N ALA A 203 -5.32 -10.27 15.31
CA ALA A 203 -5.78 -11.56 14.83
C ALA A 203 -4.96 -12.72 15.40
N ALA A 204 -3.63 -12.58 15.41
CA ALA A 204 -2.73 -13.58 15.97
C ALA A 204 -2.93 -13.74 17.48
N PHE A 205 -3.10 -12.63 18.20
CA PHE A 205 -3.37 -12.64 19.64
C PHE A 205 -4.66 -13.36 19.99
N VAL A 206 -5.78 -13.00 19.33
CA VAL A 206 -7.10 -13.60 19.57
C VAL A 206 -7.11 -15.09 19.19
N TRP A 207 -6.47 -15.45 18.07
CA TRP A 207 -6.36 -16.83 17.64
C TRP A 207 -5.57 -17.68 18.64
N LEU A 208 -4.40 -17.22 19.12
CA LEU A 208 -3.62 -17.88 20.15
C LEU A 208 -4.36 -17.97 21.48
N LEU A 209 -5.10 -16.94 21.84
CA LEU A 209 -5.89 -16.91 23.09
C LEU A 209 -6.95 -18.01 23.13
N HIS A 210 -7.55 -18.32 21.95
CA HIS A 210 -8.60 -19.32 21.84
C HIS A 210 -8.07 -20.74 21.59
N GLU A 211 -7.09 -20.87 20.69
CA GLU A 211 -6.62 -22.19 20.19
C GLU A 211 -5.46 -22.75 21.00
N ARG A 212 -4.85 -21.95 21.89
CA ARG A 212 -3.62 -22.32 22.61
C ARG A 212 -3.67 -21.82 24.07
N PRO A 213 -2.76 -22.29 24.95
CA PRO A 213 -2.67 -21.73 26.31
C PRO A 213 -2.47 -20.22 26.28
N HIS A 214 -3.25 -19.49 27.06
CA HIS A 214 -3.31 -18.01 27.10
C HIS A 214 -1.92 -17.36 27.23
N ARG A 215 -0.99 -17.98 27.95
CA ARG A 215 0.40 -17.51 28.08
C ARG A 215 1.09 -17.25 26.76
N ARG A 216 0.71 -17.96 25.67
CA ARG A 216 1.31 -17.77 24.34
C ARG A 216 0.81 -16.51 23.66
N ALA A 217 -0.47 -16.20 23.82
CA ALA A 217 -1.04 -14.94 23.33
C ALA A 217 -0.36 -13.74 24.02
N PHE A 218 -0.25 -13.78 25.34
CA PHE A 218 0.42 -12.72 26.10
C PHE A 218 1.93 -12.66 25.82
N ALA A 219 2.59 -13.82 25.62
CA ALA A 219 3.98 -13.84 25.19
C ALA A 219 4.18 -13.19 23.80
N LEU A 220 3.30 -13.49 22.83
CA LEU A 220 3.31 -12.82 21.52
C LEU A 220 3.16 -11.29 21.68
N ALA A 221 2.16 -10.86 22.42
CA ALA A 221 1.92 -9.42 22.67
C ALA A 221 3.13 -8.75 23.33
N GLY A 222 3.72 -9.41 24.33
CA GLY A 222 4.95 -8.94 25.02
C GLY A 222 6.15 -8.86 24.07
N ILE A 223 6.34 -9.84 23.19
CA ILE A 223 7.46 -9.85 22.23
C ILE A 223 7.25 -8.77 21.15
N VAL A 224 6.06 -8.71 20.53
CA VAL A 224 5.77 -7.69 19.49
C VAL A 224 5.84 -6.29 20.10
N GLY A 225 5.22 -6.06 21.26
CA GLY A 225 5.28 -4.78 21.96
C GLY A 225 6.69 -4.42 22.41
N GLY A 226 7.44 -5.41 22.94
CA GLY A 226 8.83 -5.22 23.37
C GLY A 226 9.76 -4.87 22.23
N ILE A 227 9.70 -5.60 21.10
CA ILE A 227 10.48 -5.27 19.89
C ILE A 227 10.05 -3.88 19.37
N GLY A 228 8.73 -3.64 19.27
CA GLY A 228 8.20 -2.37 18.83
C GLY A 228 8.71 -1.22 19.67
N LEU A 229 8.59 -1.30 21.00
CA LEU A 229 9.05 -0.24 21.91
C LEU A 229 10.58 -0.06 21.83
N LEU A 230 11.34 -1.16 21.85
CA LEU A 230 12.81 -1.10 21.77
C LEU A 230 13.27 -0.37 20.51
N VAL A 231 12.77 -0.79 19.33
CA VAL A 231 13.16 -0.17 18.06
C VAL A 231 12.68 1.28 18.00
N PHE A 232 11.49 1.60 18.52
CA PHE A 232 10.99 2.97 18.62
C PHE A 232 11.93 3.85 19.43
N VAL A 233 12.27 3.42 20.65
CA VAL A 233 13.18 4.17 21.53
C VAL A 233 14.55 4.34 20.90
N LEU A 234 15.10 3.28 20.30
CA LEU A 234 16.41 3.36 19.62
C LEU A 234 16.39 4.37 18.47
N LEU A 235 15.34 4.34 17.62
CA LEU A 235 15.20 5.30 16.51
C LEU A 235 15.03 6.74 17.02
N VAL A 236 14.26 6.95 18.09
CA VAL A 236 14.10 8.28 18.70
C VAL A 236 15.45 8.78 19.25
N LEU A 237 16.21 7.94 19.94
CA LEU A 237 17.50 8.30 20.51
C LEU A 237 18.55 8.60 19.44
N VAL A 238 18.72 7.71 18.46
CA VAL A 238 19.71 7.86 17.37
C VAL A 238 19.42 9.06 16.48
N THR A 239 18.14 9.40 16.30
CA THR A 239 17.73 10.57 15.49
C THR A 239 17.51 11.84 16.32
N HIS A 240 17.87 11.82 17.61
CA HIS A 240 17.66 12.95 18.54
C HIS A 240 16.22 13.46 18.57
N GLY A 241 15.22 12.56 18.53
CA GLY A 241 13.80 12.88 18.50
C GLY A 241 13.22 13.07 17.10
N GLY A 242 14.04 13.08 16.06
CA GLY A 242 13.59 13.28 14.67
C GLY A 242 12.61 12.20 14.21
N PHE A 243 12.84 10.94 14.53
CA PHE A 243 11.91 9.85 14.19
C PHE A 243 10.50 10.09 14.75
N TYR A 244 10.38 10.47 16.02
CA TYR A 244 9.10 10.83 16.62
C TYR A 244 8.46 12.03 15.93
N LEU A 245 9.23 13.07 15.63
CA LEU A 245 8.75 14.27 14.95
C LEU A 245 8.14 13.91 13.58
N HIS A 246 8.84 13.15 12.75
CA HIS A 246 8.44 12.83 11.38
C HIS A 246 7.30 11.84 11.30
N VAL A 247 7.36 10.75 12.07
CA VAL A 247 6.42 9.62 11.95
C VAL A 247 5.15 9.80 12.78
N VAL A 248 5.26 10.56 13.89
CA VAL A 248 4.14 10.74 14.84
C VAL A 248 3.63 12.18 14.83
N ALA A 249 4.48 13.16 15.19
CA ALA A 249 4.04 14.52 15.45
C ALA A 249 3.65 15.29 14.18
N ALA A 250 4.36 15.07 13.06
CA ALA A 250 4.08 15.73 11.78
C ALA A 250 2.97 15.05 10.96
N ASN A 251 2.39 13.96 11.45
CA ASN A 251 1.28 13.27 10.79
C ASN A 251 -0.08 13.90 11.17
N VAL A 252 -0.27 15.16 10.76
CA VAL A 252 -1.39 16.04 11.18
C VAL A 252 -2.47 16.20 10.13
N ASN A 253 -2.55 15.32 9.15
CA ASN A 253 -3.53 15.41 8.07
C ASN A 253 -4.95 15.48 8.60
N ARG A 254 -5.74 16.39 8.06
CA ARG A 254 -7.19 16.52 8.36
C ARG A 254 -7.91 15.23 8.03
N PHE A 255 -8.95 14.91 8.79
CA PHE A 255 -9.78 13.75 8.55
C PHE A 255 -11.12 14.14 7.91
N GLN A 256 -11.53 13.45 6.86
CA GLN A 256 -12.77 13.68 6.11
C GLN A 256 -13.59 12.40 6.03
N TRP A 257 -14.75 12.40 6.65
CA TRP A 257 -15.69 11.27 6.57
C TRP A 257 -16.23 11.03 5.16
N THR A 258 -16.33 12.06 4.35
CA THR A 258 -16.75 11.97 2.94
C THR A 258 -15.85 11.05 2.13
N THR A 259 -14.54 11.05 2.39
CA THR A 259 -13.58 10.12 1.76
C THR A 259 -13.84 8.68 2.18
N VAL A 260 -14.13 8.43 3.47
CA VAL A 260 -14.49 7.08 3.96
C VAL A 260 -15.77 6.59 3.31
N GLN A 261 -16.79 7.47 3.22
CA GLN A 261 -18.06 7.16 2.56
C GLN A 261 -17.87 6.83 1.08
N HIS A 262 -17.10 7.65 0.35
CA HIS A 262 -16.79 7.41 -1.05
C HIS A 262 -16.19 6.02 -1.29
N TYR A 263 -15.17 5.62 -0.53
CA TYR A 263 -14.59 4.28 -0.68
C TYR A 263 -15.54 3.16 -0.23
N ALA A 264 -16.38 3.41 0.77
CA ALA A 264 -17.38 2.43 1.19
C ALA A 264 -18.45 2.22 0.11
N GLU A 265 -18.92 3.28 -0.53
CA GLU A 265 -19.85 3.26 -1.65
C GLU A 265 -19.22 2.57 -2.87
N GLU A 266 -17.99 2.96 -3.25
CA GLU A 266 -17.26 2.34 -4.36
C GLU A 266 -17.10 0.81 -4.16
N MET A 267 -16.75 0.39 -2.94
CA MET A 267 -16.65 -1.05 -2.62
C MET A 267 -18.03 -1.73 -2.64
N TRP A 268 -19.07 -1.08 -2.16
CA TRP A 268 -20.43 -1.63 -2.19
C TRP A 268 -20.93 -1.83 -3.62
N ASP A 269 -20.67 -0.88 -4.49
CA ASP A 269 -21.12 -0.93 -5.89
C ASP A 269 -20.39 -2.01 -6.69
N HIS A 270 -19.10 -2.26 -6.39
CA HIS A 270 -18.27 -3.13 -7.21
C HIS A 270 -18.01 -4.52 -6.61
N ILE A 271 -18.01 -4.67 -5.27
CA ILE A 271 -17.71 -5.94 -4.59
C ILE A 271 -18.77 -6.35 -3.53
N PRO A 272 -20.09 -6.15 -3.78
CA PRO A 272 -21.12 -6.42 -2.80
C PRO A 272 -21.13 -7.88 -2.33
N TYR A 273 -20.87 -8.85 -3.21
CA TYR A 273 -20.87 -10.27 -2.85
C TYR A 273 -19.73 -10.62 -1.89
N LEU A 274 -18.58 -9.97 -1.98
CA LEU A 274 -17.49 -10.16 -1.02
C LEU A 274 -17.83 -9.54 0.34
N LEU A 275 -18.41 -8.36 0.36
CA LEU A 275 -18.83 -7.68 1.60
C LEU A 275 -19.91 -8.48 2.32
N ILE A 276 -20.97 -8.87 1.61
CA ILE A 276 -22.07 -9.70 2.15
C ILE A 276 -21.54 -11.07 2.57
N GLY A 277 -20.74 -11.72 1.73
CA GLY A 277 -20.17 -13.04 2.03
C GLY A 277 -19.26 -13.02 3.26
N SER A 278 -18.46 -11.98 3.43
CA SER A 278 -17.59 -11.80 4.61
C SER A 278 -18.42 -11.53 5.87
N GLY A 279 -19.48 -10.71 5.78
CA GLY A 279 -20.42 -10.49 6.86
C GLY A 279 -21.13 -11.79 7.28
N LEU A 280 -21.61 -12.55 6.30
CA LEU A 280 -22.22 -13.87 6.54
C LEU A 280 -21.21 -14.84 7.18
N TYR A 281 -19.96 -14.86 6.72
CA TYR A 281 -18.92 -15.68 7.32
C TYR A 281 -18.68 -15.33 8.80
N VAL A 282 -18.63 -14.03 9.13
CA VAL A 282 -18.46 -13.58 10.53
C VAL A 282 -19.63 -14.02 11.39
N LEU A 283 -20.87 -13.83 10.95
CA LEU A 283 -22.08 -14.19 11.69
C LEU A 283 -22.22 -15.72 11.87
N LEU A 284 -22.07 -16.49 10.80
CA LEU A 284 -22.19 -17.96 10.80
C LEU A 284 -21.00 -18.59 11.55
N GLY A 285 -19.80 -18.07 11.38
CA GLY A 285 -18.59 -18.57 12.04
C GLY A 285 -18.63 -18.42 13.55
N ALA A 286 -19.15 -17.30 14.04
CA ALA A 286 -19.40 -17.09 15.46
C ALA A 286 -20.36 -18.13 16.05
N TRP A 287 -21.46 -18.38 15.36
CA TRP A 287 -22.46 -19.35 15.78
C TRP A 287 -21.96 -20.79 15.72
N LEU A 288 -21.19 -21.15 14.70
CA LEU A 288 -20.66 -22.49 14.48
C LEU A 288 -19.32 -22.76 15.19
N ARG A 289 -18.75 -21.79 15.90
CA ARG A 289 -17.50 -21.85 16.65
C ARG A 289 -16.34 -22.46 15.86
N ARG A 290 -16.14 -22.02 14.61
CA ARG A 290 -15.07 -22.52 13.74
C ARG A 290 -13.71 -21.96 14.14
N CYS A 291 -12.67 -22.80 14.12
CA CYS A 291 -11.30 -22.37 14.43
C CYS A 291 -10.78 -21.27 13.49
N THR A 292 -11.18 -21.28 12.22
CA THR A 292 -10.85 -20.23 11.23
C THR A 292 -11.41 -18.87 11.62
N TRP A 293 -12.54 -18.84 12.32
CA TRP A 293 -13.22 -17.61 12.72
C TRP A 293 -12.37 -16.78 13.70
N TRP A 294 -11.68 -17.44 14.62
CA TRP A 294 -10.87 -16.77 15.64
C TRP A 294 -9.63 -16.05 15.09
N LEU A 295 -9.23 -16.35 13.86
CA LEU A 295 -8.20 -15.61 13.13
C LEU A 295 -8.81 -14.54 12.21
N ILE A 296 -9.77 -14.95 11.36
CA ILE A 296 -10.25 -14.13 10.25
C ILE A 296 -11.16 -13.00 10.72
N ALA A 297 -12.06 -13.23 11.70
CA ALA A 297 -12.95 -12.17 12.17
C ALA A 297 -12.19 -11.05 12.91
N PRO A 298 -11.25 -11.31 13.84
CA PRO A 298 -10.43 -10.24 14.42
C PRO A 298 -9.55 -9.52 13.39
N TYR A 299 -9.03 -10.25 12.38
CA TYR A 299 -8.27 -9.63 11.30
C TYR A 299 -9.15 -8.70 10.46
N LEU A 300 -10.37 -9.11 10.13
CA LEU A 300 -11.33 -8.27 9.41
C LEU A 300 -11.70 -7.02 10.21
N ILE A 301 -11.96 -7.15 11.51
CA ILE A 301 -12.26 -6.00 12.39
C ILE A 301 -11.08 -5.03 12.44
N GLY A 302 -9.87 -5.54 12.66
CA GLY A 302 -8.67 -4.72 12.70
C GLY A 302 -8.37 -4.04 11.35
N SER A 303 -8.61 -4.74 10.24
CA SER A 303 -8.41 -4.20 8.90
C SER A 303 -9.46 -3.13 8.52
N ILE A 304 -10.70 -3.24 8.99
CA ILE A 304 -11.72 -2.18 8.86
C ILE A 304 -11.26 -0.93 9.63
N ALA A 305 -10.77 -1.09 10.86
CA ALA A 305 -10.26 0.03 11.63
C ALA A 305 -9.06 0.72 10.93
N SER A 306 -8.17 -0.06 10.29
CA SER A 306 -7.09 0.47 9.46
C SER A 306 -7.64 1.17 8.21
N ALA A 307 -8.60 0.57 7.50
CA ALA A 307 -9.19 1.12 6.29
C ALA A 307 -9.92 2.46 6.52
N ILE A 308 -10.61 2.63 7.66
CA ILE A 308 -11.26 3.91 8.02
C ILE A 308 -10.25 5.07 8.03
N THR A 309 -8.97 4.81 8.29
CA THR A 309 -7.95 5.85 8.25
C THR A 309 -7.68 6.42 6.85
N VAL A 310 -8.32 5.88 5.80
CA VAL A 310 -8.37 6.48 4.44
C VAL A 310 -9.02 7.87 4.46
N GLY A 311 -9.82 8.20 5.48
CA GLY A 311 -10.36 9.54 5.67
C GLY A 311 -9.32 10.63 5.90
N LYS A 312 -8.05 10.31 6.12
CA LYS A 312 -6.97 11.32 6.20
C LYS A 312 -6.70 11.91 4.82
N VAL A 313 -6.67 13.22 4.71
CA VAL A 313 -6.32 13.94 3.47
C VAL A 313 -4.97 13.46 2.96
N GLY A 314 -4.87 13.14 1.66
CA GLY A 314 -3.68 12.56 1.03
C GLY A 314 -3.58 11.03 1.14
N SER A 315 -4.60 10.38 1.71
CA SER A 315 -4.73 8.92 1.68
C SER A 315 -5.29 8.45 0.33
N SER A 316 -5.04 7.21 -0.03
CA SER A 316 -5.52 6.59 -1.27
C SER A 316 -5.88 5.12 -1.05
N VAL A 317 -6.12 4.40 -2.12
CA VAL A 317 -6.56 2.99 -2.15
C VAL A 317 -5.65 2.01 -1.37
N ASN A 318 -4.41 2.36 -1.12
CA ASN A 318 -3.46 1.57 -0.34
C ASN A 318 -3.91 1.30 1.11
N TYR A 319 -4.78 2.12 1.65
CA TYR A 319 -5.39 1.89 2.97
C TYR A 319 -6.37 0.71 2.99
N MET A 320 -6.82 0.27 1.81
CA MET A 320 -7.71 -0.89 1.65
C MET A 320 -6.95 -2.23 1.57
N PHE A 321 -5.62 -2.25 1.56
CA PHE A 321 -4.83 -3.48 1.35
C PHE A 321 -5.07 -4.55 2.42
N GLU A 322 -5.01 -4.21 3.72
CA GLU A 322 -5.31 -5.16 4.79
C GLU A 322 -6.77 -5.64 4.73
N PHE A 323 -7.70 -4.73 4.40
CA PHE A 323 -9.11 -5.08 4.26
C PHE A 323 -9.34 -6.01 3.06
N SER A 324 -8.69 -5.78 1.93
CA SER A 324 -8.73 -6.67 0.76
C SER A 324 -8.19 -8.08 1.10
N ALA A 325 -7.10 -8.15 1.87
CA ALA A 325 -6.58 -9.43 2.36
C ALA A 325 -7.56 -10.13 3.32
N ALA A 326 -8.21 -9.38 4.20
CA ALA A 326 -9.21 -9.93 5.12
C ALA A 326 -10.44 -10.46 4.39
N LEU A 327 -10.95 -9.73 3.39
CA LEU A 327 -12.04 -10.18 2.52
C LEU A 327 -11.64 -11.45 1.73
N SER A 328 -10.40 -11.52 1.25
CA SER A 328 -9.86 -12.70 0.56
C SER A 328 -9.80 -13.93 1.46
N LEU A 329 -9.36 -13.76 2.71
CA LEU A 329 -9.38 -14.82 3.73
C LEU A 329 -10.81 -15.26 4.05
N ALA A 330 -11.74 -14.32 4.24
CA ALA A 330 -13.14 -14.63 4.55
C ALA A 330 -13.83 -15.35 3.40
N ALA A 331 -13.62 -14.91 2.15
CA ALA A 331 -14.16 -15.54 0.95
C ALA A 331 -13.65 -16.97 0.78
N GLY A 332 -12.33 -17.18 0.92
CA GLY A 332 -11.73 -18.52 0.87
C GLY A 332 -12.28 -19.45 1.96
N ALA A 333 -12.39 -18.96 3.20
CA ALA A 333 -12.98 -19.73 4.29
C ALA A 333 -14.46 -20.04 4.07
N LEU A 334 -15.22 -19.11 3.47
CA LEU A 334 -16.64 -19.30 3.15
C LEU A 334 -16.85 -20.39 2.11
N ILE A 335 -16.07 -20.45 1.03
CA ILE A 335 -16.18 -21.51 0.02
C ILE A 335 -15.70 -22.89 0.53
N ALA A 336 -14.83 -22.93 1.52
CA ALA A 336 -14.41 -24.17 2.19
C ALA A 336 -15.44 -24.67 3.21
N TRP A 337 -16.25 -23.76 3.78
CA TRP A 337 -17.14 -24.04 4.90
C TRP A 337 -18.11 -25.20 4.69
N PRO A 338 -18.80 -25.35 3.53
CA PRO A 338 -19.76 -26.46 3.34
C PRO A 338 -19.09 -27.84 3.30
N GLY A 339 -17.81 -27.91 3.00
CA GLY A 339 -17.09 -29.16 2.78
C GLY A 339 -17.59 -29.93 1.55
N ALA A 340 -17.01 -31.11 1.32
CA ALA A 340 -17.35 -31.92 0.14
C ALA A 340 -18.79 -32.52 0.19
N ARG A 341 -19.35 -32.70 1.38
CA ARG A 341 -20.68 -33.33 1.55
C ARG A 341 -21.83 -32.38 1.18
N ARG A 342 -21.64 -31.06 1.36
CA ARG A 342 -22.66 -30.05 1.07
C ARG A 342 -22.37 -29.33 -0.24
N TRP A 343 -22.04 -30.08 -1.29
CA TRP A 343 -21.69 -29.56 -2.62
C TRP A 343 -22.75 -28.58 -3.18
N TRP A 344 -24.03 -28.79 -2.88
CA TRP A 344 -25.13 -27.94 -3.30
C TRP A 344 -25.07 -26.51 -2.71
N LEU A 345 -24.42 -26.33 -1.58
CA LEU A 345 -24.07 -24.99 -1.03
C LEU A 345 -22.74 -24.48 -1.58
N ARG A 346 -21.76 -25.37 -1.77
CA ARG A 346 -20.42 -25.00 -2.20
C ARG A 346 -20.37 -24.53 -3.65
N VAL A 347 -21.09 -25.17 -4.55
CA VAL A 347 -21.13 -24.82 -5.98
C VAL A 347 -21.60 -23.37 -6.19
N PRO A 348 -22.76 -22.93 -5.65
CA PRO A 348 -23.17 -21.53 -5.80
C PRO A 348 -22.19 -20.54 -5.16
N LEU A 349 -21.60 -20.83 -4.01
CA LEU A 349 -20.59 -19.94 -3.39
C LEU A 349 -19.37 -19.75 -4.29
N VAL A 350 -18.87 -20.84 -4.87
CA VAL A 350 -17.74 -20.78 -5.82
C VAL A 350 -18.13 -20.02 -7.10
N ALA A 351 -19.36 -20.26 -7.61
CA ALA A 351 -19.85 -19.56 -8.80
C ALA A 351 -20.04 -18.05 -8.56
N PHE A 352 -20.61 -17.65 -7.43
CA PHE A 352 -20.74 -16.24 -7.06
C PHE A 352 -19.37 -15.56 -6.93
N LEU A 353 -18.39 -16.24 -6.34
CA LEU A 353 -17.03 -15.71 -6.25
C LEU A 353 -16.38 -15.56 -7.64
N ALA A 354 -16.68 -16.49 -8.58
CA ALA A 354 -16.20 -16.37 -9.96
C ALA A 354 -16.83 -15.19 -10.71
N LEU A 355 -18.12 -14.94 -10.49
CA LEU A 355 -18.80 -13.76 -11.05
C LEU A 355 -18.21 -12.48 -10.48
N GLN A 356 -17.98 -12.45 -9.17
CA GLN A 356 -17.35 -11.30 -8.51
C GLN A 356 -15.92 -11.05 -9.03
N ALA A 357 -15.11 -12.09 -9.21
CA ALA A 357 -13.78 -11.97 -9.79
C ALA A 357 -13.82 -11.40 -11.22
N GLY A 358 -14.85 -11.76 -12.00
CA GLY A 358 -15.08 -11.17 -13.32
C GLY A 358 -15.42 -9.69 -13.27
N SER A 359 -16.34 -9.31 -12.38
CA SER A 359 -16.68 -7.89 -12.14
C SER A 359 -15.48 -7.07 -11.69
N MET A 360 -14.62 -7.60 -10.82
CA MET A 360 -13.40 -6.94 -10.38
C MET A 360 -12.41 -6.73 -11.53
N ALA A 361 -12.28 -7.69 -12.43
CA ALA A 361 -11.42 -7.54 -13.61
C ALA A 361 -11.92 -6.43 -14.55
N SER A 362 -13.24 -6.33 -14.77
CA SER A 362 -13.84 -5.22 -15.53
C SER A 362 -13.59 -3.89 -14.84
N TRP A 363 -13.86 -3.79 -13.56
CA TRP A 363 -13.60 -2.60 -12.76
C TRP A 363 -12.12 -2.17 -12.82
N THR A 364 -11.18 -3.13 -12.76
CA THR A 364 -9.75 -2.84 -12.93
C THR A 364 -9.47 -2.21 -14.29
N CYS A 365 -10.04 -2.78 -15.36
CA CYS A 365 -9.81 -2.28 -16.73
C CYS A 365 -10.41 -0.89 -16.95
N ASP A 366 -11.62 -0.67 -16.43
CA ASP A 366 -12.39 0.55 -16.68
C ASP A 366 -11.85 1.75 -15.91
N ASP A 367 -11.49 1.57 -14.61
CA ASP A 367 -11.21 2.69 -13.72
C ASP A 367 -9.74 2.81 -13.27
N TYR A 368 -8.97 1.70 -13.25
CA TYR A 368 -7.65 1.71 -12.60
C TYR A 368 -6.47 1.55 -13.55
N LEU A 369 -6.56 0.75 -14.60
CA LEU A 369 -5.42 0.57 -15.52
C LEU A 369 -5.02 1.87 -16.19
N GLY A 370 -5.99 2.67 -16.63
CA GLY A 370 -5.76 3.95 -17.31
C GLY A 370 -4.99 4.96 -16.45
N ARG A 371 -5.10 4.89 -15.11
CA ARG A 371 -4.46 5.85 -14.20
C ARG A 371 -2.93 5.85 -14.28
N ASN A 372 -2.31 4.71 -14.62
CA ASN A 372 -0.84 4.61 -14.76
C ASN A 372 -0.41 4.58 -16.24
N VAL A 373 -1.23 4.02 -17.11
CA VAL A 373 -0.92 3.84 -18.55
C VAL A 373 -0.65 5.17 -19.23
N TRP A 374 -1.43 6.22 -18.92
CA TRP A 374 -1.25 7.53 -19.52
C TRP A 374 0.16 8.13 -19.29
N LYS A 375 0.80 7.87 -18.12
CA LYS A 375 2.18 8.30 -17.85
C LYS A 375 3.17 7.49 -18.68
N ILE A 376 2.93 6.20 -18.86
CA ILE A 376 3.77 5.34 -19.69
C ILE A 376 3.72 5.80 -21.14
N GLU A 377 2.54 6.18 -21.64
CA GLU A 377 2.32 6.73 -22.98
C GLU A 377 3.00 8.10 -23.19
N ARG A 378 3.12 8.91 -22.12
CA ARG A 378 3.79 10.22 -22.12
C ARG A 378 5.28 10.14 -21.81
N ARG A 379 5.91 8.99 -21.99
CA ARG A 379 7.32 8.73 -21.69
C ARG A 379 8.27 9.80 -22.23
N ASP A 380 8.05 10.26 -23.45
CA ASP A 380 8.95 11.24 -24.11
C ASP A 380 8.85 12.62 -23.46
N ASP A 381 7.65 13.04 -23.04
CA ASP A 381 7.45 14.28 -22.32
C ASP A 381 8.14 14.23 -20.94
N ILE A 382 7.99 13.10 -20.23
CA ILE A 382 8.62 12.91 -18.93
C ILE A 382 10.15 12.82 -19.07
N ALA A 383 10.65 12.18 -20.14
CA ALA A 383 12.08 12.17 -20.47
C ALA A 383 12.64 13.58 -20.72
N ARG A 384 11.85 14.44 -21.40
CA ARG A 384 12.21 15.86 -21.57
C ARG A 384 12.25 16.60 -20.24
N MET A 385 11.27 16.39 -19.35
CA MET A 385 11.30 16.95 -18.00
C MET A 385 12.51 16.49 -17.19
N ALA A 386 12.87 15.20 -17.25
CA ALA A 386 14.07 14.66 -16.60
C ALA A 386 15.36 15.37 -17.07
N LYS A 387 15.50 15.64 -18.38
CA LYS A 387 16.63 16.40 -18.94
C LYS A 387 16.64 17.84 -18.42
N ILE A 388 15.48 18.50 -18.33
CA ILE A 388 15.35 19.85 -17.79
C ILE A 388 15.76 19.87 -16.31
N VAL A 389 15.32 18.90 -15.52
CA VAL A 389 15.70 18.75 -14.10
C VAL A 389 17.20 18.48 -13.96
N ALA A 390 17.78 17.60 -14.78
CA ALA A 390 19.21 17.29 -14.77
C ALA A 390 20.08 18.52 -15.08
N ALA A 391 19.68 19.32 -16.08
CA ALA A 391 20.41 20.50 -16.53
C ALA A 391 20.23 21.74 -15.64
N ALA A 392 19.33 21.72 -14.65
CA ALA A 392 19.08 22.88 -13.79
C ALA A 392 20.25 23.14 -12.85
N ASP A 393 20.76 24.36 -12.81
CA ASP A 393 21.79 24.81 -11.86
C ASP A 393 21.15 25.25 -10.52
N GLY A 394 21.00 24.31 -9.59
CA GLY A 394 20.40 24.58 -8.28
C GLY A 394 19.23 23.68 -7.93
N PRO A 395 18.50 24.01 -6.84
CA PRO A 395 17.37 23.20 -6.37
C PRO A 395 16.18 23.33 -7.32
N VAL A 396 15.53 22.19 -7.58
CA VAL A 396 14.31 22.10 -8.41
C VAL A 396 13.13 21.85 -7.49
N LEU A 397 12.01 22.53 -7.78
CA LEU A 397 10.73 22.23 -7.16
C LEU A 397 9.88 21.40 -8.12
N ALA A 398 9.20 20.41 -7.58
CA ALA A 398 8.24 19.60 -8.31
C ALA A 398 7.20 19.04 -7.36
N ASP A 399 6.01 18.80 -7.86
CA ASP A 399 4.97 18.08 -7.13
C ASP A 399 4.81 16.64 -7.65
N GLU A 400 3.98 16.37 -8.66
CA GLU A 400 3.72 15.00 -9.16
C GLU A 400 4.99 14.26 -9.61
N PHE A 401 5.87 14.97 -10.29
CA PHE A 401 7.10 14.40 -10.83
C PHE A 401 8.34 14.68 -9.98
N MET A 402 8.16 14.90 -8.65
CA MET A 402 9.30 15.13 -7.76
C MET A 402 10.30 13.94 -7.74
N GLY A 403 9.86 12.74 -8.12
CA GLY A 403 10.73 11.58 -8.25
C GLY A 403 11.84 11.72 -9.29
N LEU A 404 11.66 12.59 -10.30
CA LEU A 404 12.70 12.89 -11.27
C LEU A 404 13.95 13.54 -10.62
N ILE A 405 13.77 14.22 -9.49
CA ILE A 405 14.88 14.92 -8.80
C ILE A 405 15.90 13.91 -8.23
N PRO A 406 15.53 12.96 -7.35
CA PRO A 406 16.48 11.96 -6.87
C PRO A 406 16.93 10.98 -7.97
N GLU A 407 16.11 10.71 -8.99
CA GLU A 407 16.46 9.83 -10.12
C GLU A 407 17.65 10.36 -10.93
N VAL A 408 17.73 11.68 -11.13
CA VAL A 408 18.90 12.31 -11.77
C VAL A 408 20.04 12.60 -10.78
N GLY A 409 19.99 12.05 -9.57
CA GLY A 409 21.04 12.19 -8.55
C GLY A 409 21.02 13.49 -7.74
N LYS A 410 20.00 14.33 -7.91
CA LYS A 410 19.85 15.57 -7.13
C LYS A 410 19.12 15.33 -5.80
N PRO A 411 19.44 16.08 -4.73
CA PRO A 411 18.69 15.98 -3.48
C PRO A 411 17.32 16.63 -3.63
N LEU A 412 16.29 15.97 -3.10
CA LEU A 412 14.97 16.56 -2.98
C LEU A 412 15.03 17.78 -2.04
N TYR A 413 14.50 18.93 -2.48
CA TYR A 413 14.55 20.16 -1.72
C TYR A 413 13.28 20.44 -0.91
N TYR A 414 12.13 20.15 -1.48
CA TYR A 414 10.82 20.48 -0.91
C TYR A 414 9.79 19.37 -1.22
N GLN A 415 8.95 19.05 -0.25
CA GLN A 415 7.81 18.14 -0.39
C GLN A 415 6.51 18.95 -0.26
N PRO A 416 5.86 19.29 -1.39
CA PRO A 416 4.77 20.26 -1.40
C PRO A 416 3.58 19.85 -0.52
N PHE A 417 3.10 18.63 -0.67
CA PHE A 417 1.92 18.16 0.05
C PHE A 417 2.13 18.18 1.56
N GLU A 418 3.23 17.63 2.04
CA GLU A 418 3.52 17.49 3.47
C GLU A 418 3.70 18.85 4.14
N PHE A 419 4.46 19.74 3.50
CA PHE A 419 4.73 21.06 4.06
C PHE A 419 3.54 22.01 3.96
N LYS A 420 2.66 21.82 2.98
CA LYS A 420 1.36 22.51 2.98
C LYS A 420 0.53 22.12 4.20
N GLN A 421 0.42 20.81 4.51
CA GLN A 421 -0.33 20.35 5.69
C GLN A 421 0.25 20.92 7.00
N LEU A 422 1.58 20.98 7.12
CA LEU A 422 2.25 21.59 8.27
C LEU A 422 2.02 23.10 8.37
N ALA A 423 2.01 23.81 7.25
CA ALA A 423 1.72 25.24 7.21
C ALA A 423 0.28 25.53 7.64
N GLU A 424 -0.68 24.77 7.09
CA GLU A 424 -2.10 24.90 7.45
C GLU A 424 -2.39 24.53 8.91
N ALA A 425 -1.61 23.60 9.48
CA ALA A 425 -1.68 23.24 10.90
C ALA A 425 -0.93 24.22 11.82
N GLY A 426 -0.25 25.23 11.29
CA GLY A 426 0.53 26.19 12.07
C GLY A 426 1.83 25.60 12.69
N LEU A 427 2.28 24.43 12.22
CA LEU A 427 3.46 23.73 12.72
C LEU A 427 4.73 24.08 11.97
N TRP A 428 4.61 24.76 10.83
CA TRP A 428 5.72 25.23 10.03
C TRP A 428 5.41 26.58 9.39
N SER A 429 6.35 27.53 9.43
CA SER A 429 6.20 28.82 8.79
C SER A 429 6.62 28.74 7.31
N GLN A 430 5.69 29.05 6.41
CA GLN A 430 5.94 29.04 4.97
C GLN A 430 6.69 30.28 4.46
N TRP A 431 6.77 31.36 5.25
CA TRP A 431 7.30 32.64 4.79
C TRP A 431 8.76 32.61 4.35
N PRO A 432 9.70 31.91 5.05
CA PRO A 432 11.08 31.81 4.57
C PRO A 432 11.20 31.05 3.24
N PHE A 433 10.26 30.14 2.94
CA PHE A 433 10.23 29.43 1.66
C PHE A 433 9.62 30.31 0.56
N ILE A 434 8.58 31.08 0.87
CA ILE A 434 7.99 32.07 -0.06
C ILE A 434 9.02 33.12 -0.45
N ASP A 435 9.80 33.63 0.48
CA ASP A 435 10.92 34.57 0.19
C ASP A 435 11.93 33.98 -0.81
N GLN A 436 12.22 32.67 -0.73
CA GLN A 436 13.07 31.99 -1.72
C GLN A 436 12.42 31.95 -3.11
N ILE A 437 11.10 31.72 -3.18
CA ILE A 437 10.36 31.79 -4.44
C ILE A 437 10.41 33.21 -5.02
N GLU A 438 10.18 34.21 -4.20
CA GLU A 438 10.18 35.63 -4.62
C GLU A 438 11.58 36.08 -5.10
N ARG A 439 12.66 35.57 -4.49
CA ARG A 439 14.05 35.78 -4.93
C ARG A 439 14.45 34.92 -6.13
N GLN A 440 13.52 34.14 -6.69
CA GLN A 440 13.77 33.28 -7.85
C GLN A 440 14.90 32.27 -7.63
N ALA A 441 15.01 31.72 -6.40
CA ALA A 441 16.06 30.77 -6.03
C ALA A 441 15.98 29.42 -6.75
N PHE A 442 14.88 29.15 -7.46
CA PHE A 442 14.63 27.87 -8.11
C PHE A 442 14.71 28.04 -9.65
N PRO A 443 15.73 27.49 -10.31
CA PRO A 443 15.87 27.60 -11.75
C PRO A 443 14.75 26.90 -12.54
N VAL A 444 14.08 25.92 -11.93
CA VAL A 444 12.97 25.17 -12.52
C VAL A 444 11.93 24.82 -11.46
N ILE A 445 10.67 25.02 -11.79
CA ILE A 445 9.52 24.52 -11.00
C ILE A 445 8.63 23.72 -11.94
N LEU A 446 8.27 22.50 -11.54
CA LEU A 446 7.36 21.60 -12.24
C LEU A 446 6.03 21.57 -11.49
N LEU A 447 4.98 22.18 -12.04
CA LEU A 447 3.63 22.20 -11.46
C LEU A 447 2.70 21.30 -12.26
N TYR A 448 2.20 20.25 -11.62
CA TYR A 448 1.22 19.36 -12.22
C TYR A 448 -0.15 20.05 -12.29
N ASP A 449 -0.78 19.99 -13.45
CA ASP A 449 -2.01 20.71 -13.77
C ASP A 449 -2.90 19.85 -14.68
N PRO A 450 -3.44 18.72 -14.15
CA PRO A 450 -4.29 17.84 -14.92
C PRO A 450 -5.70 18.42 -15.07
N PRO A 451 -6.42 18.09 -16.13
CA PRO A 451 -7.80 18.51 -16.29
C PRO A 451 -8.70 17.89 -15.20
N GLY A 452 -9.61 18.70 -14.66
CA GLY A 452 -10.65 18.25 -13.73
C GLY A 452 -10.22 18.02 -12.28
N TRP A 453 -8.95 18.26 -11.93
CA TRP A 453 -8.44 18.14 -10.56
C TRP A 453 -7.54 19.33 -10.18
N ASP A 454 -7.86 20.03 -9.09
CA ASP A 454 -7.00 21.10 -8.54
C ASP A 454 -5.83 20.51 -7.73
N SER A 455 -4.92 19.83 -8.44
CA SER A 455 -3.71 19.24 -7.85
C SER A 455 -2.82 20.29 -7.19
N GLN A 456 -2.78 21.50 -7.75
CA GLN A 456 -1.99 22.59 -7.21
C GLN A 456 -2.55 23.09 -5.88
N GLY A 457 -3.90 23.20 -5.76
CA GLY A 457 -4.57 23.57 -4.53
C GLY A 457 -4.42 22.50 -3.43
N GLU A 458 -4.25 21.24 -3.78
CA GLU A 458 -3.96 20.19 -2.79
C GLU A 458 -2.51 20.23 -2.28
N ARG A 459 -1.56 20.67 -3.08
CA ARG A 459 -0.12 20.55 -2.82
C ARG A 459 0.58 21.84 -2.42
N TRP A 460 0.05 22.98 -2.84
CA TRP A 460 0.66 24.30 -2.62
C TRP A 460 -0.32 25.23 -1.90
N THR A 461 0.17 26.07 -1.00
CA THR A 461 -0.68 27.11 -0.40
C THR A 461 -1.00 28.20 -1.42
N ASN A 462 -2.05 28.97 -1.16
CA ASN A 462 -2.42 30.08 -2.03
C ASN A 462 -1.30 31.12 -2.15
N GLU A 463 -0.59 31.39 -1.06
CA GLU A 463 0.51 32.34 -0.99
C GLU A 463 1.71 31.85 -1.83
N MET A 464 2.05 30.57 -1.77
CA MET A 464 3.11 29.98 -2.61
C MET A 464 2.74 30.07 -4.10
N ARG A 465 1.50 29.70 -4.46
CA ARG A 465 1.02 29.81 -5.84
C ARG A 465 1.05 31.26 -6.35
N ALA A 466 0.63 32.21 -5.53
CA ALA A 466 0.68 33.64 -5.87
C ALA A 466 2.12 34.14 -6.06
N ALA A 467 3.07 33.72 -5.22
CA ALA A 467 4.49 34.05 -5.37
C ALA A 467 5.07 33.47 -6.67
N MET A 468 4.78 32.18 -6.99
CA MET A 468 5.22 31.56 -8.24
C MET A 468 4.64 32.32 -9.46
N ALA A 469 3.34 32.64 -9.46
CA ALA A 469 2.70 33.36 -10.57
C ALA A 469 3.30 34.76 -10.80
N ARG A 470 3.75 35.44 -9.75
CA ARG A 470 4.39 36.77 -9.87
C ARG A 470 5.81 36.72 -10.40
N HIS A 471 6.60 35.75 -9.95
CA HIS A 471 8.05 35.74 -10.15
C HIS A 471 8.52 34.72 -11.21
N TYR A 472 7.67 33.79 -11.63
CA TYR A 472 7.98 32.78 -12.64
C TYR A 472 7.08 32.90 -13.86
N GLN A 473 7.52 32.34 -14.98
CA GLN A 473 6.77 32.28 -16.23
C GLN A 473 6.75 30.87 -16.80
N PRO A 474 5.63 30.44 -17.41
CA PRO A 474 5.54 29.16 -18.09
C PRO A 474 6.42 29.18 -19.36
N VAL A 475 7.24 28.14 -19.53
CA VAL A 475 8.10 27.99 -20.71
C VAL A 475 7.75 26.74 -21.52
N ALA A 476 7.08 25.76 -20.93
CA ALA A 476 6.62 24.55 -21.60
C ALA A 476 5.46 23.91 -20.84
N ARG A 477 4.68 23.06 -21.51
CA ARG A 477 3.72 22.12 -20.91
C ARG A 477 4.03 20.72 -21.41
N LEU A 478 4.35 19.79 -20.48
CA LEU A 478 4.81 18.42 -20.76
C LEU A 478 4.07 17.47 -19.82
N ALA A 479 3.44 16.41 -20.33
CA ALA A 479 2.71 15.43 -19.52
C ALA A 479 1.85 16.09 -18.42
N GLU A 480 0.97 17.01 -18.82
CA GLU A 480 0.07 17.76 -17.91
C GLU A 480 0.80 18.56 -16.81
N THR A 481 2.07 18.88 -17.04
CA THR A 481 2.92 19.63 -16.10
C THR A 481 3.37 20.93 -16.75
N ILE A 482 3.17 22.03 -16.03
CA ILE A 482 3.65 23.35 -16.42
C ILE A 482 5.10 23.47 -15.93
N VAL A 483 6.02 23.71 -16.87
CA VAL A 483 7.42 24.00 -16.55
C VAL A 483 7.57 25.51 -16.39
N LEU A 484 7.94 25.95 -15.20
CA LEU A 484 8.16 27.37 -14.90
C LEU A 484 9.66 27.66 -14.80
N ARG A 485 10.06 28.86 -15.25
CA ARG A 485 11.38 29.45 -15.05
C ARG A 485 11.28 30.86 -14.49
N PRO A 486 12.33 31.39 -13.82
CA PRO A 486 12.36 32.77 -13.37
C PRO A 486 12.04 33.76 -14.48
N ARG A 487 11.30 34.83 -14.15
CA ARG A 487 11.07 35.94 -15.08
C ARG A 487 12.36 36.75 -15.26
N GLY A 488 12.71 37.10 -16.50
CA GLY A 488 13.89 37.92 -16.79
C GLY A 488 15.19 37.13 -16.96
N GLN A 489 15.12 35.81 -17.07
CA GLN A 489 16.23 34.94 -17.51
C GLN A 489 15.98 34.43 -18.92
#